data_60e11005c04a5fe46b31c82410f7ef15
#
_entry.id   60e11005c04a5fe46b31c82410f7ef15
#
_cell.length_a   1.000
_cell.length_b   1.000
_cell.length_c   1.000
_cell.angle_alpha   90.00
_cell.angle_beta   90.00
_cell.angle_gamma   90.00
#
_symmetry.space_group_name_H-M   'P 1'
#
loop_
_entity.id
_entity.type
_entity.pdbx_description
1 polymer ?
#
loop_
_entity_poly.entity_id
_entity_poly.type
_entity_poly.pdbx_seq_one_letter_code
_entity_poly.pdbx_strand_id
1 'polypeptide(L)'
;MEEEIAHAIIFRLQEAGLVDDADFAKQWAASRHNFKKISKRTIASELRQKGVLQEEINEALSDIDDESEYRSAFDLGMKKFNTMSRLAPEVQARRVQSLLQRKGFGFSIISRVLRELDLMK
;
A
#
# COMPACT_ATOMS: atom_id res chain seq x y z
N MET A 1 -13.80 3.59 -7.74
CA MET A 1 -14.16 4.12 -9.09
C MET A 1 -13.29 5.28 -9.51
N GLU A 2 -13.23 6.35 -8.72
CA GLU A 2 -12.37 7.49 -9.04
C GLU A 2 -10.91 7.11 -9.17
N GLU A 3 -10.43 6.25 -8.31
CA GLU A 3 -9.06 5.75 -8.33
C GLU A 3 -8.75 4.99 -9.62
N GLU A 4 -9.66 4.12 -10.04
CA GLU A 4 -9.47 3.33 -11.26
C GLU A 4 -9.48 4.21 -12.50
N ILE A 5 -10.33 5.24 -12.51
CA ILE A 5 -10.36 6.21 -13.60
C ILE A 5 -9.04 6.98 -13.66
N ALA A 6 -8.52 7.42 -12.52
CA ALA A 6 -7.25 8.14 -12.45
C ALA A 6 -6.10 7.28 -12.98
N HIS A 7 -6.04 6.01 -12.58
CA HIS A 7 -4.99 5.09 -13.05
C HIS A 7 -5.08 4.86 -14.55
N ALA A 8 -6.29 4.71 -15.08
CA ALA A 8 -6.48 4.51 -16.51
C ALA A 8 -6.02 5.72 -17.31
N ILE A 9 -6.31 6.92 -16.84
CA ILE A 9 -5.89 8.16 -17.51
C ILE A 9 -4.38 8.28 -17.51
N ILE A 10 -3.73 8.06 -16.36
CA ILE A 10 -2.27 8.13 -16.24
C ILE A 10 -1.61 7.12 -17.18
N PHE A 11 -2.13 5.91 -17.22
CA PHE A 11 -1.60 4.85 -18.08
C PHE A 11 -1.69 5.23 -19.56
N ARG A 12 -2.83 5.79 -20.00
CA ARG A 12 -2.99 6.23 -21.39
C ARG A 12 -2.04 7.35 -21.74
N LEU A 13 -1.84 8.30 -20.83
CA LEU A 13 -0.93 9.42 -21.08
C LEU A 13 0.50 8.92 -21.21
N GLN A 14 0.89 7.94 -20.40
CA GLN A 14 2.22 7.34 -20.48
C GLN A 14 2.42 6.63 -21.81
N GLU A 15 1.45 5.83 -22.24
CA GLU A 15 1.53 5.11 -23.52
C GLU A 15 1.62 6.07 -24.70
N ALA A 16 0.98 7.22 -24.59
CA ALA A 16 1.03 8.25 -25.65
C ALA A 16 2.30 9.10 -25.59
N GLY A 17 3.18 8.88 -24.59
CA GLY A 17 4.39 9.67 -24.44
C GLY A 17 4.16 11.07 -23.90
N LEU A 18 3.01 11.31 -23.30
CA LEU A 18 2.62 12.63 -22.77
C LEU A 18 3.02 12.84 -21.32
N VAL A 19 3.41 11.76 -20.62
CA VAL A 19 3.82 11.79 -19.21
C VAL A 19 5.19 11.15 -19.13
N ASP A 20 6.17 11.81 -18.49
CA ASP A 20 7.48 11.20 -18.30
C ASP A 20 7.42 10.16 -17.16
N ASP A 21 8.41 9.25 -17.14
CA ASP A 21 8.41 8.13 -16.21
C ASP A 21 8.51 8.56 -14.75
N ALA A 22 9.23 9.65 -14.47
CA ALA A 22 9.35 10.15 -13.09
C ALA A 22 8.01 10.66 -12.58
N ASP A 23 7.30 11.42 -13.39
CA ASP A 23 5.97 11.93 -13.03
C ASP A 23 4.95 10.80 -12.91
N PHE A 24 4.97 9.87 -13.86
CA PHE A 24 4.12 8.69 -13.81
C PHE A 24 4.35 7.90 -12.52
N ALA A 25 5.61 7.67 -12.16
CA ALA A 25 5.96 6.90 -10.96
C ALA A 25 5.42 7.58 -9.71
N LYS A 26 5.57 8.90 -9.59
CA LYS A 26 5.07 9.66 -8.44
C LYS A 26 3.56 9.58 -8.31
N GLN A 27 2.87 9.75 -9.42
CA GLN A 27 1.41 9.71 -9.41
C GLN A 27 0.89 8.30 -9.13
N TRP A 28 1.53 7.29 -9.71
CA TRP A 28 1.18 5.91 -9.43
C TRP A 28 1.39 5.58 -7.96
N ALA A 29 2.56 5.93 -7.40
CA ALA A 29 2.88 5.66 -6.01
C ALA A 29 1.90 6.35 -5.07
N ALA A 30 1.60 7.63 -5.29
CA ALA A 30 0.67 8.38 -4.46
C ALA A 30 -0.74 7.76 -4.50
N SER A 31 -1.20 7.39 -5.68
CA SER A 31 -2.53 6.81 -5.84
C SER A 31 -2.63 5.45 -5.15
N ARG A 32 -1.64 4.59 -5.37
CA ARG A 32 -1.63 3.26 -4.75
C ARG A 32 -1.53 3.33 -3.23
N HIS A 33 -0.72 4.25 -2.73
CA HIS A 33 -0.57 4.44 -1.29
C HIS A 33 -1.84 5.03 -0.66
N ASN A 34 -2.38 6.09 -1.25
CA ASN A 34 -3.50 6.82 -0.65
C ASN A 34 -4.82 6.08 -0.74
N PHE A 35 -5.07 5.38 -1.85
CA PHE A 35 -6.38 4.74 -2.08
C PHE A 35 -6.38 3.26 -1.76
N LYS A 36 -5.33 2.52 -2.15
CA LYS A 36 -5.28 1.07 -1.94
C LYS A 36 -4.52 0.66 -0.69
N LYS A 37 -3.76 1.58 -0.10
CA LYS A 37 -2.98 1.32 1.11
C LYS A 37 -2.07 0.10 0.95
N ILE A 38 -1.34 0.09 -0.16
CA ILE A 38 -0.42 -0.99 -0.51
C ILE A 38 0.98 -0.62 -0.04
N SER A 39 1.80 -1.62 0.33
CA SER A 39 3.16 -1.38 0.81
C SER A 39 4.05 -0.74 -0.27
N LYS A 40 5.09 -0.03 0.17
CA LYS A 40 6.08 0.54 -0.75
C LYS A 40 6.73 -0.54 -1.60
N ARG A 41 7.00 -1.70 -1.02
CA ARG A 41 7.61 -2.82 -1.75
C ARG A 41 6.75 -3.28 -2.92
N THR A 42 5.44 -3.38 -2.70
CA THR A 42 4.51 -3.78 -3.76
C THR A 42 4.40 -2.70 -4.82
N ILE A 43 4.34 -1.43 -4.42
CA ILE A 43 4.33 -0.31 -5.37
C ILE A 43 5.58 -0.33 -6.24
N ALA A 44 6.76 -0.55 -5.62
CA ALA A 44 8.03 -0.64 -6.36
C ALA A 44 7.98 -1.77 -7.38
N SER A 45 7.45 -2.92 -6.99
CA SER A 45 7.32 -4.06 -7.89
C SER A 45 6.43 -3.75 -9.08
N GLU A 46 5.29 -3.08 -8.83
CA GLU A 46 4.39 -2.67 -9.90
C GLU A 46 5.07 -1.73 -10.89
N LEU A 47 5.83 -0.77 -10.38
CA LEU A 47 6.53 0.19 -11.23
C LEU A 47 7.63 -0.47 -12.05
N ARG A 48 8.35 -1.45 -11.47
CA ARG A 48 9.35 -2.21 -12.23
C ARG A 48 8.71 -2.97 -13.38
N GLN A 49 7.54 -3.55 -13.15
CA GLN A 49 6.81 -4.28 -14.19
C GLN A 49 6.37 -3.34 -15.32
N LYS A 50 6.19 -2.07 -15.01
CA LYS A 50 5.82 -1.06 -16.00
C LYS A 50 7.03 -0.44 -16.69
N GLY A 51 8.25 -0.90 -16.38
CA GLY A 51 9.45 -0.44 -17.02
C GLY A 51 10.06 0.84 -16.46
N VAL A 52 9.61 1.28 -15.29
CA VAL A 52 10.17 2.47 -14.65
C VAL A 52 11.53 2.14 -14.06
N LEU A 53 12.50 3.04 -14.25
CA LEU A 53 13.85 2.86 -13.75
C LEU A 53 13.91 2.93 -12.23
N GLN A 54 14.85 2.17 -11.64
CA GLN A 54 14.96 2.07 -10.19
C GLN A 54 15.14 3.43 -9.51
N GLU A 55 15.92 4.33 -10.11
CA GLU A 55 16.12 5.67 -9.56
C GLU A 55 14.81 6.44 -9.47
N GLU A 56 13.99 6.33 -10.50
CA GLU A 56 12.69 7.01 -10.53
C GLU A 56 11.72 6.39 -9.54
N ILE A 57 11.81 5.08 -9.35
CA ILE A 57 11.02 4.37 -8.33
C ILE A 57 11.41 4.86 -6.94
N ASN A 58 12.71 4.93 -6.66
CA ASN A 58 13.21 5.39 -5.36
C ASN A 58 12.76 6.80 -5.05
N GLU A 59 12.82 7.68 -6.04
CA GLU A 59 12.38 9.06 -5.87
C GLU A 59 10.88 9.13 -5.61
N ALA A 60 10.08 8.35 -6.34
CA ALA A 60 8.63 8.33 -6.16
C ALA A 60 8.24 7.83 -4.78
N LEU A 61 8.97 6.85 -4.24
CA LEU A 61 8.68 6.28 -2.93
C LEU A 61 9.24 7.12 -1.78
N SER A 62 10.14 8.06 -2.06
CA SER A 62 10.75 8.88 -1.01
C SER A 62 9.73 9.77 -0.31
N ASP A 63 8.60 10.07 -0.95
CA ASP A 63 7.52 10.85 -0.35
C ASP A 63 6.66 10.02 0.61
N ILE A 64 6.83 8.71 0.62
CA ILE A 64 6.09 7.81 1.52
C ILE A 64 7.07 7.36 2.60
N ASP A 65 7.02 7.98 3.78
CA ASP A 65 7.90 7.57 4.86
C ASP A 65 7.41 6.31 5.56
N ASP A 66 8.25 5.75 6.42
CA ASP A 66 7.94 4.50 7.12
C ASP A 66 6.72 4.63 8.02
N GLU A 67 6.52 5.79 8.61
CA GLU A 67 5.38 6.02 9.49
C GLU A 67 4.07 6.09 8.68
N SER A 68 4.09 6.69 7.49
CA SER A 68 2.93 6.69 6.60
C SER A 68 2.59 5.27 6.14
N GLU A 69 3.61 4.47 5.84
CA GLU A 69 3.40 3.08 5.46
C GLU A 69 2.78 2.29 6.61
N TYR A 70 3.32 2.46 7.82
CA TYR A 70 2.76 1.82 9.00
C TYR A 70 1.31 2.24 9.23
N ARG A 71 1.02 3.53 9.10
CA ARG A 71 -0.34 4.04 9.32
C ARG A 71 -1.33 3.42 8.34
N SER A 72 -0.92 3.25 7.08
CA SER A 72 -1.75 2.58 6.09
C SER A 72 -2.05 1.13 6.50
N ALA A 73 -1.04 0.42 6.97
CA ALA A 73 -1.21 -0.95 7.45
C ALA A 73 -2.11 -1.00 8.69
N PHE A 74 -1.92 -0.08 9.62
CA PHE A 74 -2.73 -0.01 10.83
C PHE A 74 -4.20 0.26 10.51
N ASP A 75 -4.46 1.21 9.61
CA ASP A 75 -5.83 1.54 9.21
C ASP A 75 -6.54 0.33 8.60
N LEU A 76 -5.84 -0.41 7.73
CA LEU A 76 -6.39 -1.63 7.15
C LEU A 76 -6.64 -2.69 8.22
N GLY A 77 -5.68 -2.88 9.11
CA GLY A 77 -5.78 -3.84 10.18
C GLY A 77 -6.93 -3.54 11.14
N MET A 78 -7.05 -2.28 11.51
CA MET A 78 -8.12 -1.81 12.41
C MET A 78 -9.48 -2.03 11.77
N LYS A 79 -9.61 -1.66 10.50
CA LYS A 79 -10.87 -1.82 9.78
C LYS A 79 -11.27 -3.29 9.72
N LYS A 80 -10.31 -4.18 9.42
CA LYS A 80 -10.56 -5.62 9.39
C LYS A 80 -10.90 -6.14 10.78
N PHE A 81 -10.13 -5.74 11.78
CA PHE A 81 -10.32 -6.13 13.16
C PHE A 81 -11.74 -5.80 13.65
N ASN A 82 -12.23 -4.61 13.30
CA ASN A 82 -13.56 -4.16 13.71
C ASN A 82 -14.70 -5.00 13.12
N THR A 83 -14.44 -5.75 12.05
CA THR A 83 -15.44 -6.64 11.46
C THR A 83 -15.50 -8.00 12.14
N MET A 84 -14.58 -8.26 13.09
CA MET A 84 -14.40 -9.60 13.67
C MET A 84 -14.56 -9.62 15.19
N SER A 85 -15.37 -8.72 15.73
CA SER A 85 -15.49 -8.55 17.19
C SER A 85 -15.92 -9.83 17.93
N ARG A 86 -16.57 -10.74 17.24
CA ARG A 86 -17.08 -11.99 17.84
C ARG A 86 -16.14 -13.18 17.68
N LEU A 87 -15.03 -12.99 16.96
CA LEU A 87 -14.09 -14.08 16.71
C LEU A 87 -13.04 -14.14 17.82
N ALA A 88 -12.47 -15.33 18.00
CA ALA A 88 -11.39 -15.53 18.98
C ALA A 88 -10.18 -14.67 18.61
N PRO A 89 -9.40 -14.19 19.60
CA PRO A 89 -8.25 -13.35 19.34
C PRO A 89 -7.25 -13.95 18.35
N GLU A 90 -7.01 -15.26 18.42
CA GLU A 90 -6.09 -15.94 17.51
C GLU A 90 -6.57 -15.87 16.07
N VAL A 91 -7.88 -15.99 15.87
CA VAL A 91 -8.48 -15.92 14.54
C VAL A 91 -8.40 -14.48 14.02
N GLN A 92 -8.69 -13.50 14.88
CA GLN A 92 -8.60 -12.09 14.52
C GLN A 92 -7.19 -11.74 14.05
N ALA A 93 -6.18 -12.13 14.83
CA ALA A 93 -4.78 -11.84 14.52
C ALA A 93 -4.37 -12.49 13.19
N ARG A 94 -4.74 -13.75 12.99
CA ARG A 94 -4.38 -14.47 11.76
C ARG A 94 -4.99 -13.81 10.53
N ARG A 95 -6.24 -13.39 10.61
CA ARG A 95 -6.92 -12.76 9.47
C ARG A 95 -6.36 -11.38 9.15
N VAL A 96 -6.02 -10.59 10.17
CA VAL A 96 -5.35 -9.31 9.95
C VAL A 96 -3.98 -9.53 9.31
N GLN A 97 -3.22 -10.50 9.84
CA GLN A 97 -1.90 -10.83 9.29
C GLN A 97 -2.01 -11.22 7.81
N SER A 98 -2.96 -12.09 7.47
CA SER A 98 -3.16 -12.52 6.09
C SER A 98 -3.50 -11.36 5.17
N LEU A 99 -4.36 -10.46 5.61
CA LEU A 99 -4.72 -9.28 4.83
C LEU A 99 -3.50 -8.42 4.55
N LEU A 100 -2.71 -8.12 5.58
CA LEU A 100 -1.54 -7.25 5.44
C LEU A 100 -0.45 -7.91 4.59
N GLN A 101 -0.30 -9.23 4.68
CA GLN A 101 0.63 -9.95 3.81
C GLN A 101 0.21 -9.84 2.34
N ARG A 102 -1.08 -9.97 2.05
CA ARG A 102 -1.58 -9.83 0.68
C ARG A 102 -1.37 -8.42 0.13
N LYS A 103 -1.37 -7.41 1.00
CA LYS A 103 -1.08 -6.03 0.61
C LYS A 103 0.41 -5.74 0.51
N GLY A 104 1.25 -6.72 0.85
CA GLY A 104 2.69 -6.64 0.68
C GLY A 104 3.48 -6.10 1.86
N PHE A 105 2.82 -5.85 3.00
CA PHE A 105 3.53 -5.31 4.18
C PHE A 105 4.48 -6.36 4.77
N GLY A 106 5.62 -5.90 5.27
CA GLY A 106 6.64 -6.77 5.84
C GLY A 106 6.33 -7.19 7.28
N PHE A 107 7.12 -8.13 7.77
CA PHE A 107 6.92 -8.73 9.09
C PHE A 107 6.96 -7.69 10.21
N SER A 108 7.89 -6.75 10.18
CA SER A 108 8.02 -5.77 11.26
C SER A 108 6.80 -4.85 11.36
N ILE A 109 6.25 -4.46 10.21
CA ILE A 109 5.04 -3.64 10.17
C ILE A 109 3.84 -4.45 10.67
N ILE A 110 3.69 -5.68 10.19
CA ILE A 110 2.59 -6.54 10.60
C ILE A 110 2.64 -6.81 12.10
N SER A 111 3.82 -7.13 12.63
CA SER A 111 4.00 -7.38 14.06
C SER A 111 3.62 -6.17 14.90
N ARG A 112 4.01 -4.98 14.44
CA ARG A 112 3.68 -3.74 15.13
C ARG A 112 2.16 -3.50 15.13
N VAL A 113 1.51 -3.72 13.99
CA VAL A 113 0.06 -3.56 13.88
C VAL A 113 -0.66 -4.52 14.82
N LEU A 114 -0.27 -5.80 14.82
CA LEU A 114 -0.92 -6.79 15.69
C LEU A 114 -0.75 -6.46 17.16
N ARG A 115 0.43 -5.98 17.55
CA ARG A 115 0.70 -5.59 18.93
C ARG A 115 -0.17 -4.40 19.34
N GLU A 116 -0.26 -3.39 18.48
CA GLU A 116 -1.07 -2.20 18.76
C GLU A 116 -2.56 -2.55 18.86
N LEU A 117 -3.05 -3.43 18.00
CA LEU A 117 -4.45 -3.86 18.04
C LEU A 117 -4.73 -4.65 19.31
N ASP A 118 -3.78 -5.46 19.78
CA ASP A 118 -3.93 -6.22 21.02
C ASP A 118 -4.05 -5.29 22.23
N LEU A 119 -3.27 -4.21 22.24
CA LEU A 119 -3.31 -3.23 23.33
C LEU A 119 -4.62 -2.44 23.39
N MET A 120 -5.36 -2.42 22.28
CA MET A 120 -6.62 -1.68 22.20
C MET A 120 -7.84 -2.49 22.62
N LYS A 121 -7.67 -3.74 22.97
CA LYS A 121 -8.76 -4.61 23.41
C LYS A 121 -9.28 -4.27 24.81
#